data_e4fd7f84e9ac22525abd34b1b0822a20
#
_entry.id   e4fd7f84e9ac22525abd34b1b0822a20
#
_cell.length_a   1.000
_cell.length_b   1.000
_cell.length_c   1.000
_cell.angle_alpha   90.00
_cell.angle_beta   90.00
_cell.angle_gamma   90.00
#
_symmetry.space_group_name_H-M   'P 1'
#
loop_
_entity.id
_entity.type
_entity.pdbx_description
1 polymer ?
#
loop_
_entity_poly.entity_id
_entity_poly.type
_entity_poly.pdbx_seq_one_letter_code
_entity_poly.pdbx_strand_id
1 'polypeptide(L)'
;MNAIEINNLTKYYGKSRGIVDVSFSVEEGEFFGFIGPNGAGKSTTIRSLLALIYPTSGSAKIFGKDCIKYAPQIAMDVGYLPSEVFYYDNMTVYDLLKYSAGFYKKDHSKRIKELVEILDLDVNKKIDDLSLGNKKKVGIVQGLLHEPKLIILDEPTSGLDPLMQQRFFDLLRGENKKGATILFSSHILSEVQKLCNRVAIIKEGRLIRVEEISKLRKDTYKKFKIEFTSPIPKDHFDVEGINNFSYENEVASFLFKGNINRVIKKLADVDIANIFIEEPS
;
A
#
# COMPACT_ATOMS: atom_id res chain seq x y z
N MET A 1 -20.12 -7.86 3.77
CA MET A 1 -20.03 -7.56 5.21
C MET A 1 -18.76 -6.73 5.44
N ASN A 2 -18.67 -5.89 6.50
CA ASN A 2 -17.46 -5.11 6.73
C ASN A 2 -16.41 -5.95 7.46
N ALA A 3 -15.21 -6.03 6.91
CA ALA A 3 -14.04 -6.61 7.59
C ALA A 3 -13.47 -5.63 8.63
N ILE A 4 -13.47 -4.33 8.31
CA ILE A 4 -13.01 -3.26 9.20
C ILE A 4 -14.10 -2.19 9.29
N GLU A 5 -14.38 -1.72 10.50
CA GLU A 5 -15.21 -0.54 10.76
C GLU A 5 -14.51 0.37 11.76
N ILE A 6 -14.30 1.62 11.40
CA ILE A 6 -13.69 2.64 12.24
C ILE A 6 -14.69 3.79 12.39
N ASN A 7 -15.01 4.17 13.63
CA ASN A 7 -15.99 5.20 13.95
C ASN A 7 -15.37 6.26 14.87
N ASN A 8 -15.19 7.48 14.34
CA ASN A 8 -14.69 8.67 15.03
C ASN A 8 -13.44 8.42 15.87
N LEU A 9 -12.52 7.55 15.33
CA LEU A 9 -11.35 7.11 16.04
C LEU A 9 -10.38 8.26 16.26
N THR A 10 -10.04 8.52 17.51
CA THR A 10 -9.17 9.62 17.91
C THR A 10 -8.08 9.13 18.84
N LYS A 11 -6.83 9.56 18.60
CA LYS A 11 -5.68 9.28 19.46
C LYS A 11 -4.82 10.52 19.63
N TYR A 12 -4.64 10.91 20.88
CA TYR A 12 -3.66 11.91 21.30
C TYR A 12 -2.52 11.26 22.08
N TYR A 13 -1.33 11.78 21.92
CA TYR A 13 -0.13 11.45 22.73
C TYR A 13 0.19 12.64 23.63
N GLY A 14 -0.43 12.68 24.81
CA GLY A 14 -0.43 13.88 25.66
C GLY A 14 -1.08 15.05 24.91
N LYS A 15 -0.31 16.13 24.66
CA LYS A 15 -0.78 17.28 23.89
C LYS A 15 -0.57 17.13 22.36
N SER A 16 0.21 16.12 21.94
CA SER A 16 0.51 15.92 20.53
C SER A 16 -0.59 15.12 19.85
N ARG A 17 -1.00 15.59 18.69
CA ARG A 17 -2.03 14.94 17.86
C ARG A 17 -1.44 13.70 17.18
N GLY A 18 -2.12 12.55 17.30
CA GLY A 18 -1.95 11.38 16.45
C GLY A 18 -2.97 11.37 15.30
N ILE A 19 -4.21 10.99 15.62
CA ILE A 19 -5.36 10.98 14.68
C ILE A 19 -6.56 11.61 15.35
N VAL A 20 -7.45 12.22 14.56
CA VAL A 20 -8.64 12.90 15.04
C VAL A 20 -9.82 12.57 14.15
N ASP A 21 -10.84 11.97 14.74
CA ASP A 21 -12.15 11.76 14.13
C ASP A 21 -12.11 10.96 12.82
N VAL A 22 -11.26 9.93 12.78
CA VAL A 22 -11.11 9.07 11.59
C VAL A 22 -12.26 8.07 11.54
N SER A 23 -12.98 8.04 10.40
CA SER A 23 -14.10 7.12 10.17
C SER A 23 -14.07 6.59 8.74
N PHE A 24 -13.97 5.27 8.59
CA PHE A 24 -14.11 4.57 7.30
C PHE A 24 -14.38 3.07 7.52
N SER A 25 -14.79 2.39 6.47
CA SER A 25 -15.00 0.94 6.47
C SER A 25 -14.29 0.27 5.29
N VAL A 26 -13.92 -0.99 5.50
CA VAL A 26 -13.34 -1.89 4.49
C VAL A 26 -14.23 -3.12 4.40
N GLU A 27 -14.63 -3.48 3.18
CA GLU A 27 -15.48 -4.65 2.94
C GLU A 27 -14.66 -5.96 2.95
N GLU A 28 -15.32 -7.09 3.25
CA GLU A 28 -14.67 -8.40 3.16
C GLU A 28 -14.23 -8.71 1.73
N GLY A 29 -13.00 -9.22 1.56
CA GLY A 29 -12.41 -9.50 0.26
C GLY A 29 -11.93 -8.27 -0.50
N GLU A 30 -12.05 -7.07 0.08
CA GLU A 30 -11.59 -5.84 -0.54
C GLU A 30 -10.07 -5.70 -0.43
N PHE A 31 -9.43 -5.15 -1.49
CA PHE A 31 -8.08 -4.64 -1.45
C PHE A 31 -8.15 -3.12 -1.28
N PHE A 32 -8.02 -2.66 -0.04
CA PHE A 32 -8.23 -1.27 0.35
C PHE A 32 -6.92 -0.55 0.64
N GLY A 33 -6.75 0.63 0.04
CA GLY A 33 -5.60 1.50 0.24
C GLY A 33 -5.78 2.48 1.40
N PHE A 34 -4.70 2.78 2.12
CA PHE A 34 -4.67 3.82 3.13
C PHE A 34 -3.47 4.73 2.89
N ILE A 35 -3.67 5.87 2.21
CA ILE A 35 -2.61 6.72 1.71
C ILE A 35 -2.50 8.04 2.46
N GLY A 36 -1.28 8.49 2.65
CA GLY A 36 -0.95 9.80 3.23
C GLY A 36 0.54 9.99 3.43
N PRO A 37 1.03 11.22 3.55
CA PRO A 37 2.45 11.49 3.79
C PRO A 37 2.94 10.89 5.11
N ASN A 38 4.26 10.89 5.30
CA ASN A 38 4.86 10.47 6.57
C ASN A 38 4.34 11.37 7.70
N GLY A 39 4.02 10.78 8.86
CA GLY A 39 3.40 11.49 9.98
C GLY A 39 1.91 11.81 9.82
N ALA A 40 1.24 11.40 8.73
CA ALA A 40 -0.18 11.66 8.52
C ALA A 40 -1.12 10.93 9.49
N GLY A 41 -0.64 9.92 10.23
CA GLY A 41 -1.42 9.15 11.19
C GLY A 41 -1.75 7.73 10.75
N LYS A 42 -1.21 7.23 9.62
CA LYS A 42 -1.44 5.86 9.10
C LYS A 42 -1.13 4.79 10.14
N SER A 43 0.11 4.74 10.62
CA SER A 43 0.55 3.75 11.63
C SER A 43 -0.20 3.91 12.96
N THR A 44 -0.56 5.13 13.36
CA THR A 44 -1.38 5.37 14.56
C THR A 44 -2.77 4.73 14.41
N THR A 45 -3.41 4.89 13.25
CA THR A 45 -4.70 4.27 12.96
C THR A 45 -4.59 2.74 12.99
N ILE A 46 -3.59 2.18 12.29
CA ILE A 46 -3.35 0.73 12.24
C ILE A 46 -3.06 0.17 13.64
N ARG A 47 -2.19 0.79 14.40
CA ARG A 47 -1.86 0.34 15.77
C ARG A 47 -3.06 0.41 16.72
N SER A 48 -3.94 1.42 16.56
CA SER A 48 -5.19 1.50 17.33
C SER A 48 -6.17 0.40 16.93
N LEU A 49 -6.27 0.10 15.63
CA LEU A 49 -7.10 -0.97 15.09
C LEU A 49 -6.66 -2.36 15.60
N LEU A 50 -5.35 -2.56 15.79
CA LEU A 50 -4.77 -3.80 16.30
C LEU A 50 -4.68 -3.86 17.84
N ALA A 51 -5.25 -2.88 18.55
CA ALA A 51 -5.14 -2.75 20.01
C ALA A 51 -3.69 -2.69 20.54
N LEU A 52 -2.71 -2.35 19.69
CA LEU A 52 -1.31 -2.12 20.11
C LEU A 52 -1.17 -0.79 20.86
N ILE A 53 -2.08 0.14 20.62
CA ILE A 53 -2.26 1.38 21.39
C ILE A 53 -3.76 1.61 21.61
N TYR A 54 -4.12 2.18 22.75
CA TYR A 54 -5.51 2.51 23.06
C TYR A 54 -5.91 3.86 22.48
N PRO A 55 -7.06 3.98 21.80
CA PRO A 55 -7.59 5.28 21.36
C PRO A 55 -7.95 6.18 22.55
N THR A 56 -8.00 7.48 22.31
CA THR A 56 -8.50 8.47 23.29
C THR A 56 -10.02 8.47 23.28
N SER A 57 -10.63 8.31 22.09
CA SER A 57 -12.09 8.19 21.91
C SER A 57 -12.42 7.51 20.58
N GLY A 58 -13.67 7.23 20.33
CA GLY A 58 -14.14 6.49 19.17
C GLY A 58 -14.02 4.98 19.35
N SER A 59 -14.29 4.22 18.29
CA SER A 59 -14.28 2.76 18.32
C SER A 59 -13.84 2.18 16.99
N ALA A 60 -13.35 0.94 17.03
CA ALA A 60 -13.04 0.16 15.83
C ALA A 60 -13.46 -1.29 16.01
N LYS A 61 -13.88 -1.92 14.91
CA LYS A 61 -14.26 -3.33 14.87
C LYS A 61 -13.54 -4.03 13.71
N ILE A 62 -13.17 -5.29 13.93
CA ILE A 62 -12.71 -6.22 12.91
C ILE A 62 -13.64 -7.42 12.91
N PHE A 63 -14.25 -7.73 11.75
CA PHE A 63 -15.26 -8.79 11.58
C PHE A 63 -16.39 -8.67 12.64
N GLY A 64 -16.88 -7.43 12.86
CA GLY A 64 -17.93 -7.12 13.84
C GLY A 64 -17.50 -7.18 15.32
N LYS A 65 -16.26 -7.62 15.63
CA LYS A 65 -15.72 -7.70 16.99
C LYS A 65 -15.02 -6.40 17.36
N ASP A 66 -15.27 -5.87 18.54
CA ASP A 66 -14.57 -4.71 19.08
C ASP A 66 -13.06 -5.01 19.21
N CYS A 67 -12.24 -4.11 18.63
CA CYS A 67 -10.79 -4.32 18.50
C CYS A 67 -10.07 -4.47 19.85
N ILE A 68 -10.55 -3.78 20.89
CA ILE A 68 -9.91 -3.81 22.22
C ILE A 68 -10.39 -5.03 23.00
N LYS A 69 -11.71 -5.22 23.06
CA LYS A 69 -12.31 -6.28 23.86
C LYS A 69 -11.95 -7.68 23.37
N TYR A 70 -11.83 -7.85 22.05
CA TYR A 70 -11.60 -9.14 21.41
C TYR A 70 -10.23 -9.24 20.72
N ALA A 71 -9.24 -8.42 21.14
CA ALA A 71 -7.92 -8.37 20.52
C ALA A 71 -7.23 -9.75 20.32
N PRO A 72 -7.24 -10.68 21.32
CA PRO A 72 -6.62 -12.00 21.12
C PRO A 72 -7.33 -12.85 20.05
N GLN A 73 -8.67 -12.79 19.99
CA GLN A 73 -9.43 -13.52 18.97
C GLN A 73 -9.24 -12.94 17.58
N ILE A 74 -9.16 -11.62 17.48
CA ILE A 74 -8.92 -10.90 16.24
C ILE A 74 -7.51 -11.22 15.71
N ALA A 75 -6.50 -11.25 16.57
CA ALA A 75 -5.12 -11.54 16.19
C ALA A 75 -4.95 -12.90 15.51
N MET A 76 -5.81 -13.88 15.80
CA MET A 76 -5.78 -15.20 15.14
C MET A 76 -6.23 -15.16 13.67
N ASP A 77 -7.03 -14.17 13.29
CA ASP A 77 -7.55 -13.99 11.93
C ASP A 77 -6.81 -12.90 11.14
N VAL A 78 -5.84 -12.19 11.78
CA VAL A 78 -5.15 -11.03 11.21
C VAL A 78 -3.67 -11.32 11.00
N GLY A 79 -3.19 -11.08 9.77
CA GLY A 79 -1.77 -10.97 9.46
C GLY A 79 -1.33 -9.51 9.48
N TYR A 80 -0.28 -9.19 10.22
CA TYR A 80 0.22 -7.83 10.34
C TYR A 80 1.69 -7.73 9.95
N LEU A 81 2.00 -6.80 9.04
CA LEU A 81 3.37 -6.40 8.72
C LEU A 81 3.56 -4.93 9.13
N PRO A 82 4.33 -4.64 10.16
CA PRO A 82 4.64 -3.27 10.55
C PRO A 82 5.62 -2.60 9.58
N SER A 83 5.65 -1.27 9.60
CA SER A 83 6.62 -0.46 8.83
C SER A 83 8.07 -0.82 9.17
N GLU A 84 8.34 -1.00 10.45
CA GLU A 84 9.63 -1.45 10.98
C GLU A 84 9.47 -2.81 11.64
N VAL A 85 10.40 -3.72 11.37
CA VAL A 85 10.42 -5.07 11.91
C VAL A 85 11.58 -5.22 12.91
N PHE A 86 11.26 -5.72 14.09
CA PHE A 86 12.23 -6.04 15.14
C PHE A 86 12.10 -7.52 15.50
N TYR A 87 13.23 -8.16 15.67
CA TYR A 87 13.28 -9.62 15.92
C TYR A 87 14.15 -9.91 17.12
N TYR A 88 14.03 -11.14 17.60
CA TYR A 88 14.92 -11.69 18.64
C TYR A 88 16.30 -11.95 18.05
N ASP A 89 17.33 -11.47 18.74
CA ASP A 89 18.71 -11.71 18.40
C ASP A 89 19.08 -13.21 18.50
N ASN A 90 20.07 -13.63 17.74
CA ASN A 90 20.62 -15.00 17.73
C ASN A 90 19.70 -16.13 17.24
N MET A 91 18.49 -15.85 16.75
CA MET A 91 17.65 -16.86 16.10
C MET A 91 18.00 -17.00 14.62
N THR A 92 17.87 -18.22 14.06
CA THR A 92 17.81 -18.39 12.61
C THR A 92 16.43 -18.00 12.09
N VAL A 93 16.33 -17.69 10.80
CA VAL A 93 15.02 -17.45 10.15
C VAL A 93 14.10 -18.65 10.36
N TYR A 94 14.61 -19.87 10.21
CA TYR A 94 13.85 -21.09 10.43
C TYR A 94 13.25 -21.17 11.85
N ASP A 95 14.09 -20.93 12.88
CA ASP A 95 13.64 -20.98 14.27
C ASP A 95 12.56 -19.96 14.57
N LEU A 96 12.71 -18.73 14.06
CA LEU A 96 11.73 -17.67 14.21
C LEU A 96 10.40 -18.03 13.54
N LEU A 97 10.43 -18.53 12.31
CA LEU A 97 9.21 -18.93 11.59
C LEU A 97 8.51 -20.11 12.25
N LYS A 98 9.28 -21.10 12.75
CA LYS A 98 8.76 -22.21 13.53
C LYS A 98 8.13 -21.76 14.84
N TYR A 99 8.79 -20.83 15.55
CA TYR A 99 8.27 -20.23 16.77
C TYR A 99 6.95 -19.50 16.48
N SER A 100 6.90 -18.68 15.42
CA SER A 100 5.70 -17.94 15.01
C SER A 100 4.55 -18.90 14.63
N ALA A 101 4.83 -19.99 13.94
CA ALA A 101 3.84 -21.01 13.60
C ALA A 101 3.26 -21.70 14.85
N GLY A 102 4.04 -21.80 15.92
CA GLY A 102 3.63 -22.42 17.20
C GLY A 102 2.46 -21.72 17.90
N PHE A 103 2.15 -20.47 17.56
CA PHE A 103 0.96 -19.79 18.08
C PHE A 103 -0.35 -20.26 17.45
N TYR A 104 -0.28 -20.98 16.34
CA TYR A 104 -1.47 -21.45 15.60
C TYR A 104 -1.63 -22.95 15.74
N LYS A 105 -2.88 -23.43 15.76
CA LYS A 105 -3.19 -24.86 16.00
C LYS A 105 -2.86 -25.79 14.82
N LYS A 106 -2.83 -25.23 13.60
CA LYS A 106 -2.58 -26.01 12.38
C LYS A 106 -1.08 -26.11 12.10
N ASP A 107 -0.67 -27.18 11.40
CA ASP A 107 0.65 -27.25 10.81
C ASP A 107 0.74 -26.32 9.59
N HIS A 108 1.62 -25.35 9.67
CA HIS A 108 1.88 -24.36 8.61
C HIS A 108 3.18 -24.60 7.85
N SER A 109 3.86 -25.74 8.06
CA SER A 109 5.17 -26.04 7.46
C SER A 109 5.16 -25.97 5.94
N LYS A 110 4.10 -26.47 5.30
CA LYS A 110 3.92 -26.38 3.84
C LYS A 110 3.80 -24.93 3.38
N ARG A 111 3.00 -24.13 4.09
CA ARG A 111 2.78 -22.71 3.75
C ARG A 111 4.05 -21.89 3.95
N ILE A 112 4.80 -22.13 5.02
CA ILE A 112 6.10 -21.50 5.27
C ILE A 112 7.05 -21.79 4.11
N LYS A 113 7.16 -23.06 3.69
CA LYS A 113 8.04 -23.44 2.57
C LYS A 113 7.66 -22.72 1.27
N GLU A 114 6.37 -22.66 0.94
CA GLU A 114 5.87 -21.91 -0.23
C GLU A 114 6.26 -20.42 -0.18
N LEU A 115 6.03 -19.76 0.96
CA LEU A 115 6.32 -18.34 1.13
C LEU A 115 7.82 -18.04 1.09
N VAL A 116 8.63 -18.90 1.70
CA VAL A 116 10.11 -18.82 1.69
C VAL A 116 10.63 -18.92 0.25
N GLU A 117 10.09 -19.82 -0.56
CA GLU A 117 10.47 -20.01 -1.96
C GLU A 117 10.07 -18.78 -2.82
N ILE A 118 8.82 -18.29 -2.69
CA ILE A 118 8.34 -17.10 -3.41
C ILE A 118 9.22 -15.87 -3.13
N LEU A 119 9.61 -15.69 -1.87
CA LEU A 119 10.36 -14.52 -1.41
C LEU A 119 11.89 -14.69 -1.51
N ASP A 120 12.36 -15.85 -1.98
CA ASP A 120 13.79 -16.16 -2.07
C ASP A 120 14.52 -15.85 -0.74
N LEU A 121 14.08 -16.53 0.34
CA LEU A 121 14.54 -16.29 1.70
C LEU A 121 15.39 -17.45 2.20
N ASP A 122 16.64 -17.18 2.59
CA ASP A 122 17.54 -18.18 3.19
C ASP A 122 17.16 -18.38 4.67
N VAL A 123 16.57 -19.54 4.96
CA VAL A 123 16.06 -19.87 6.31
C VAL A 123 17.17 -20.26 7.30
N ASN A 124 18.38 -20.57 6.84
CA ASN A 124 19.49 -20.99 7.68
C ASN A 124 20.30 -19.80 8.24
N LYS A 125 20.13 -18.61 7.67
CA LYS A 125 20.80 -17.40 8.15
C LYS A 125 20.25 -16.96 9.50
N LYS A 126 21.15 -16.39 10.32
CA LYS A 126 20.73 -15.68 11.53
C LYS A 126 20.03 -14.37 11.15
N ILE A 127 19.05 -14.00 11.95
CA ILE A 127 18.28 -12.76 11.76
C ILE A 127 19.19 -11.52 11.76
N ASP A 128 20.20 -11.50 12.64
CA ASP A 128 21.13 -10.39 12.80
C ASP A 128 21.95 -10.13 11.54
N ASP A 129 22.27 -11.19 10.79
CA ASP A 129 23.07 -11.13 9.56
C ASP A 129 22.24 -10.70 8.33
N LEU A 130 20.93 -10.50 8.49
CA LEU A 130 20.05 -10.14 7.39
C LEU A 130 20.07 -8.64 7.10
N SER A 131 20.07 -8.29 5.80
CA SER A 131 19.75 -6.94 5.34
C SER A 131 18.33 -6.54 5.73
N LEU A 132 18.05 -5.23 5.75
CA LEU A 132 16.70 -4.71 6.05
C LEU A 132 15.63 -5.33 5.13
N GLY A 133 15.92 -5.48 3.84
CA GLY A 133 15.01 -6.11 2.87
C GLY A 133 14.73 -7.58 3.21
N ASN A 134 15.75 -8.35 3.61
CA ASN A 134 15.54 -9.73 4.03
C ASN A 134 14.79 -9.84 5.37
N LYS A 135 15.06 -8.94 6.33
CA LYS A 135 14.25 -8.82 7.55
C LYS A 135 12.77 -8.55 7.23
N LYS A 136 12.51 -7.70 6.24
CA LYS A 136 11.14 -7.43 5.76
C LYS A 136 10.49 -8.67 5.15
N LYS A 137 11.21 -9.45 4.35
CA LYS A 137 10.72 -10.74 3.81
C LYS A 137 10.32 -11.71 4.93
N VAL A 138 11.12 -11.81 6.01
CA VAL A 138 10.76 -12.61 7.20
C VAL A 138 9.43 -12.14 7.79
N GLY A 139 9.24 -10.83 7.95
CA GLY A 139 7.97 -10.27 8.43
C GLY A 139 6.78 -10.57 7.53
N ILE A 140 6.99 -10.58 6.21
CA ILE A 140 5.96 -10.99 5.25
C ILE A 140 5.56 -12.45 5.49
N VAL A 141 6.55 -13.36 5.62
CA VAL A 141 6.26 -14.77 5.91
C VAL A 141 5.49 -14.91 7.22
N GLN A 142 5.95 -14.25 8.31
CA GLN A 142 5.26 -14.27 9.61
C GLN A 142 3.82 -13.78 9.53
N GLY A 143 3.56 -12.69 8.80
CA GLY A 143 2.23 -12.13 8.64
C GLY A 143 1.27 -13.00 7.81
N LEU A 144 1.80 -13.90 6.96
CA LEU A 144 1.00 -14.67 6.00
C LEU A 144 0.99 -16.18 6.26
N LEU A 145 1.84 -16.71 7.16
CA LEU A 145 2.00 -18.16 7.34
C LEU A 145 0.74 -18.88 7.82
N HIS A 146 -0.13 -18.19 8.57
CA HIS A 146 -1.36 -18.74 9.15
C HIS A 146 -2.60 -18.53 8.28
N GLU A 147 -2.41 -18.04 7.03
CA GLU A 147 -3.49 -17.80 6.06
C GLU A 147 -4.59 -16.89 6.62
N PRO A 148 -4.24 -15.65 7.03
CA PRO A 148 -5.18 -14.74 7.70
C PRO A 148 -6.32 -14.31 6.78
N LYS A 149 -7.49 -14.05 7.38
CA LYS A 149 -8.66 -13.48 6.66
C LYS A 149 -8.49 -11.99 6.38
N LEU A 150 -7.72 -11.30 7.22
CA LEU A 150 -7.39 -9.88 7.07
C LEU A 150 -5.88 -9.69 7.13
N ILE A 151 -5.32 -9.04 6.12
CA ILE A 151 -3.90 -8.70 6.02
C ILE A 151 -3.77 -7.19 6.16
N ILE A 152 -3.06 -6.73 7.19
CA ILE A 152 -2.79 -5.31 7.44
C ILE A 152 -1.31 -5.05 7.22
N LEU A 153 -1.01 -4.14 6.31
CA LEU A 153 0.34 -3.84 5.84
C LEU A 153 0.65 -2.36 6.05
N ASP A 154 1.64 -2.07 6.89
CA ASP A 154 2.07 -0.69 7.16
C ASP A 154 3.39 -0.41 6.43
N GLU A 155 3.30 0.32 5.31
CA GLU A 155 4.43 0.64 4.41
C GLU A 155 5.28 -0.59 4.03
N PRO A 156 4.66 -1.64 3.47
CA PRO A 156 5.29 -2.95 3.35
C PRO A 156 6.42 -3.02 2.32
N THR A 157 6.47 -2.10 1.37
CA THR A 157 7.43 -2.07 0.24
C THR A 157 8.76 -1.43 0.59
N SER A 158 8.82 -0.71 1.72
CA SER A 158 10.03 -0.06 2.19
C SER A 158 11.17 -1.08 2.39
N GLY A 159 12.31 -0.84 1.74
CA GLY A 159 13.49 -1.71 1.79
C GLY A 159 13.47 -2.91 0.86
N LEU A 160 12.42 -3.12 0.06
CA LEU A 160 12.36 -4.14 -0.98
C LEU A 160 12.85 -3.56 -2.32
N ASP A 161 13.65 -4.32 -3.05
CA ASP A 161 14.00 -3.98 -4.43
C ASP A 161 12.78 -4.12 -5.38
N PRO A 162 12.81 -3.50 -6.58
CA PRO A 162 11.67 -3.48 -7.49
C PRO A 162 11.15 -4.87 -7.91
N LEU A 163 12.05 -5.85 -8.09
CA LEU A 163 11.67 -7.21 -8.46
C LEU A 163 10.93 -7.89 -7.31
N MET A 164 11.43 -7.73 -6.09
CA MET A 164 10.81 -8.28 -4.89
C MET A 164 9.48 -7.60 -4.58
N GLN A 165 9.36 -6.29 -4.81
CA GLN A 165 8.07 -5.59 -4.70
C GLN A 165 7.03 -6.20 -5.66
N GLN A 166 7.41 -6.50 -6.90
CA GLN A 166 6.50 -7.12 -7.87
C GLN A 166 6.05 -8.52 -7.41
N ARG A 167 6.99 -9.37 -6.96
CA ARG A 167 6.67 -10.70 -6.39
C ARG A 167 5.73 -10.60 -5.19
N PHE A 168 5.98 -9.64 -4.32
CA PHE A 168 5.13 -9.38 -3.15
C PHE A 168 3.73 -8.92 -3.56
N PHE A 169 3.59 -8.05 -4.56
CA PHE A 169 2.29 -7.64 -5.08
C PHE A 169 1.52 -8.80 -5.69
N ASP A 170 2.20 -9.69 -6.41
CA ASP A 170 1.58 -10.88 -6.99
C ASP A 170 1.14 -11.87 -5.90
N LEU A 171 1.93 -12.03 -4.83
CA LEU A 171 1.56 -12.79 -3.65
C LEU A 171 0.29 -12.22 -3.01
N LEU A 172 0.23 -10.90 -2.76
CA LEU A 172 -0.94 -10.24 -2.18
C LEU A 172 -2.20 -10.39 -3.04
N ARG A 173 -2.07 -10.27 -4.37
CA ARG A 173 -3.17 -10.54 -5.30
C ARG A 173 -3.65 -11.99 -5.21
N GLY A 174 -2.72 -12.92 -5.04
CA GLY A 174 -3.04 -14.33 -4.80
C GLY A 174 -3.85 -14.54 -3.54
N GLU A 175 -3.44 -13.94 -2.41
CA GLU A 175 -4.17 -14.02 -1.13
C GLU A 175 -5.56 -13.36 -1.22
N ASN A 176 -5.64 -12.21 -1.88
CA ASN A 176 -6.93 -11.52 -2.07
C ASN A 176 -7.90 -12.35 -2.94
N LYS A 177 -7.41 -12.99 -4.01
CA LYS A 177 -8.22 -13.93 -4.83
C LYS A 177 -8.72 -15.15 -4.05
N LYS A 178 -8.01 -15.56 -2.99
CA LYS A 178 -8.45 -16.62 -2.06
C LYS A 178 -9.50 -16.11 -1.05
N GLY A 179 -9.83 -14.82 -1.06
CA GLY A 179 -10.84 -14.19 -0.21
C GLY A 179 -10.28 -13.38 0.95
N ALA A 180 -8.97 -13.25 1.11
CA ALA A 180 -8.39 -12.39 2.14
C ALA A 180 -8.70 -10.91 1.85
N THR A 181 -9.10 -10.19 2.89
CA THR A 181 -9.21 -8.72 2.88
C THR A 181 -7.83 -8.12 3.09
N ILE A 182 -7.49 -7.04 2.40
CA ILE A 182 -6.17 -6.40 2.53
C ILE A 182 -6.32 -4.91 2.81
N LEU A 183 -5.74 -4.44 3.92
CA LEU A 183 -5.53 -3.02 4.22
C LEU A 183 -4.05 -2.69 3.96
N PHE A 184 -3.79 -1.93 2.89
CA PHE A 184 -2.45 -1.59 2.41
C PHE A 184 -2.16 -0.12 2.64
N SER A 185 -1.28 0.21 3.60
CA SER A 185 -0.85 1.59 3.80
C SER A 185 0.40 1.92 2.98
N SER A 186 0.42 3.10 2.38
CA SER A 186 1.57 3.62 1.64
C SER A 186 1.55 5.15 1.60
N HIS A 187 2.70 5.75 1.34
CA HIS A 187 2.81 7.14 0.93
C HIS A 187 2.99 7.28 -0.60
N ILE A 188 3.06 6.17 -1.33
CA ILE A 188 3.27 6.10 -2.78
C ILE A 188 1.95 5.80 -3.48
N LEU A 189 1.39 6.78 -4.18
CA LEU A 189 0.09 6.66 -4.84
C LEU A 189 0.08 5.56 -5.91
N SER A 190 1.15 5.42 -6.68
CA SER A 190 1.24 4.44 -7.77
C SER A 190 1.17 2.97 -7.28
N GLU A 191 1.61 2.67 -6.06
CA GLU A 191 1.45 1.35 -5.43
C GLU A 191 -0.02 1.06 -5.15
N VAL A 192 -0.70 2.02 -4.51
CA VAL A 192 -2.13 1.93 -4.17
C VAL A 192 -2.97 1.79 -5.43
N GLN A 193 -2.67 2.57 -6.47
CA GLN A 193 -3.37 2.49 -7.76
C GLN A 193 -3.20 1.14 -8.47
N LYS A 194 -2.06 0.45 -8.28
CA LYS A 194 -1.81 -0.87 -8.89
C LYS A 194 -2.57 -2.00 -8.21
N LEU A 195 -2.87 -1.86 -6.91
CA LEU A 195 -3.34 -2.96 -6.07
C LEU A 195 -4.78 -2.78 -5.59
N CYS A 196 -5.17 -1.55 -5.26
CA CYS A 196 -6.40 -1.30 -4.50
C CYS A 196 -7.57 -0.95 -5.40
N ASN A 197 -8.77 -1.19 -4.90
CA ASN A 197 -10.04 -0.79 -5.54
C ASN A 197 -10.50 0.58 -5.02
N ARG A 198 -10.42 0.78 -3.71
CA ARG A 198 -10.76 2.02 -2.99
C ARG A 198 -9.60 2.44 -2.10
N VAL A 199 -9.59 3.70 -1.73
CA VAL A 199 -8.55 4.27 -0.89
C VAL A 199 -9.11 5.31 0.07
N ALA A 200 -8.65 5.29 1.31
CA ALA A 200 -8.81 6.37 2.28
C ALA A 200 -7.57 7.25 2.24
N ILE A 201 -7.78 8.56 2.11
CA ILE A 201 -6.71 9.57 2.07
C ILE A 201 -6.68 10.27 3.43
N ILE A 202 -5.53 10.18 4.12
CA ILE A 202 -5.33 10.82 5.42
C ILE A 202 -4.23 11.89 5.33
N LYS A 203 -4.48 13.03 5.95
CA LYS A 203 -3.52 14.12 6.07
C LYS A 203 -3.66 14.74 7.45
N GLU A 204 -2.54 15.01 8.10
CA GLU A 204 -2.50 15.68 9.40
C GLU A 204 -3.47 15.05 10.42
N GLY A 205 -3.48 13.72 10.54
CA GLY A 205 -4.30 12.96 11.47
C GLY A 205 -5.79 12.95 11.18
N ARG A 206 -6.25 13.49 10.06
CA ARG A 206 -7.66 13.54 9.66
C ARG A 206 -7.90 12.84 8.35
N LEU A 207 -9.01 12.12 8.25
CA LEU A 207 -9.46 11.56 6.99
C LEU A 207 -9.93 12.70 6.07
N ILE A 208 -9.36 12.79 4.88
CA ILE A 208 -9.75 13.77 3.86
C ILE A 208 -10.95 13.24 3.07
N ARG A 209 -10.85 12.02 2.55
CA ARG A 209 -11.92 11.34 1.81
C ARG A 209 -11.63 9.86 1.63
N VAL A 210 -12.67 9.11 1.32
CA VAL A 210 -12.56 7.75 0.76
C VAL A 210 -13.02 7.81 -0.68
N GLU A 211 -12.25 7.21 -1.60
CA GLU A 211 -12.51 7.33 -3.03
C GLU A 211 -12.22 6.01 -3.76
N GLU A 212 -12.89 5.76 -4.87
CA GLU A 212 -12.54 4.70 -5.79
C GLU A 212 -11.29 5.04 -6.59
N ILE A 213 -10.38 4.08 -6.77
CA ILE A 213 -9.16 4.28 -7.57
C ILE A 213 -9.49 4.65 -9.03
N SER A 214 -10.57 4.10 -9.57
CA SER A 214 -11.08 4.43 -10.91
C SER A 214 -11.34 5.93 -11.11
N LYS A 215 -11.85 6.61 -10.07
CA LYS A 215 -12.10 8.05 -10.08
C LYS A 215 -10.81 8.84 -9.90
N LEU A 216 -9.95 8.43 -8.98
CA LEU A 216 -8.64 9.07 -8.80
C LEU A 216 -7.80 9.07 -10.07
N ARG A 217 -7.77 7.97 -10.82
CA ARG A 217 -7.05 7.89 -12.09
C ARG A 217 -7.55 8.88 -13.15
N LYS A 218 -8.86 9.17 -13.17
CA LYS A 218 -9.45 10.15 -14.10
C LYS A 218 -9.12 11.59 -13.72
N ASP A 219 -8.95 11.83 -12.43
CA ASP A 219 -8.69 13.17 -11.90
C ASP A 219 -7.21 13.53 -11.77
N THR A 220 -6.30 12.58 -12.02
CA THR A 220 -4.87 12.80 -11.90
C THR A 220 -4.30 13.40 -13.17
N TYR A 221 -3.49 14.46 -13.03
CA TYR A 221 -2.70 14.99 -14.13
C TYR A 221 -1.68 13.93 -14.59
N LYS A 222 -1.43 13.89 -15.89
CA LYS A 222 -0.32 13.13 -16.47
C LYS A 222 0.70 14.11 -17.01
N LYS A 223 1.97 13.92 -16.69
CA LYS A 223 3.07 14.69 -17.26
C LYS A 223 3.52 14.00 -18.52
N PHE A 224 3.41 14.72 -19.62
CA PHE A 224 3.94 14.29 -20.92
C PHE A 224 5.28 14.97 -21.15
N LYS A 225 6.25 14.21 -21.63
CA LYS A 225 7.47 14.69 -22.24
C LYS A 225 7.64 13.97 -23.58
N ILE A 226 7.63 14.72 -24.68
CA ILE A 226 7.60 14.17 -26.03
C ILE A 226 8.75 14.79 -26.81
N GLU A 227 9.59 13.94 -27.40
CA GLU A 227 10.70 14.32 -28.24
C GLU A 227 10.31 14.09 -29.70
N PHE A 228 10.40 15.12 -30.55
CA PHE A 228 10.04 15.05 -31.96
C PHE A 228 11.26 14.91 -32.84
N THR A 229 11.11 14.28 -34.02
CA THR A 229 12.18 14.14 -35.01
C THR A 229 12.35 15.41 -35.86
N SER A 230 11.35 16.29 -35.86
CA SER A 230 11.33 17.56 -36.57
C SER A 230 10.55 18.62 -35.79
N PRO A 231 10.84 19.92 -36.00
CA PRO A 231 10.09 21.00 -35.35
C PRO A 231 8.60 20.95 -35.63
N ILE A 232 7.80 21.15 -34.60
CA ILE A 232 6.32 21.23 -34.68
C ILE A 232 5.82 22.63 -34.46
N PRO A 233 4.65 23.03 -35.03
CA PRO A 233 4.00 24.28 -34.72
C PRO A 233 3.67 24.40 -33.22
N LYS A 234 3.87 25.59 -32.63
CA LYS A 234 3.62 25.82 -31.19
C LYS A 234 2.15 25.64 -30.78
N ASP A 235 1.22 25.83 -31.70
CA ASP A 235 -0.22 25.69 -31.55
C ASP A 235 -0.70 24.22 -31.78
N HIS A 236 0.21 23.32 -32.14
CA HIS A 236 -0.14 21.89 -32.38
C HIS A 236 -0.83 21.24 -31.16
N PHE A 237 -0.47 21.64 -29.97
CA PHE A 237 -1.04 21.14 -28.71
C PHE A 237 -2.05 22.11 -28.07
N ASP A 238 -2.81 22.87 -28.86
CA ASP A 238 -3.99 23.54 -28.32
C ASP A 238 -5.11 22.55 -28.09
N VAL A 239 -5.00 21.86 -26.94
CA VAL A 239 -5.92 20.79 -26.48
C VAL A 239 -6.40 21.14 -25.08
N GLU A 240 -7.72 21.20 -24.93
CA GLU A 240 -8.36 21.42 -23.62
C GLU A 240 -7.89 20.36 -22.61
N GLY A 241 -7.42 20.81 -21.45
CA GLY A 241 -6.86 19.96 -20.39
C GLY A 241 -5.33 19.96 -20.32
N ILE A 242 -4.63 20.57 -21.27
CA ILE A 242 -3.19 20.83 -21.21
C ILE A 242 -2.92 22.03 -20.32
N ASN A 243 -1.96 21.89 -19.40
CA ASN A 243 -1.46 22.93 -18.52
C ASN A 243 0.06 22.92 -18.50
N ASN A 244 0.67 24.06 -18.21
CA ASN A 244 2.13 24.22 -18.09
C ASN A 244 2.87 23.73 -19.35
N PHE A 245 2.38 24.08 -20.55
CA PHE A 245 3.01 23.69 -21.79
C PHE A 245 4.33 24.43 -21.99
N SER A 246 5.38 23.68 -22.30
CA SER A 246 6.67 24.19 -22.75
C SER A 246 7.14 23.43 -23.99
N TYR A 247 7.78 24.14 -24.92
CA TYR A 247 8.37 23.56 -26.13
C TYR A 247 9.74 24.18 -26.38
N GLU A 248 10.79 23.40 -26.21
CA GLU A 248 12.18 23.81 -26.41
C GLU A 248 12.98 22.67 -27.01
N ASN A 249 13.84 22.96 -27.99
CA ASN A 249 14.75 21.99 -28.60
C ASN A 249 14.04 20.68 -29.07
N GLU A 250 12.91 20.82 -29.75
CA GLU A 250 12.11 19.70 -30.26
C GLU A 250 11.51 18.80 -29.17
N VAL A 251 11.47 19.30 -27.93
CA VAL A 251 10.88 18.60 -26.78
C VAL A 251 9.68 19.39 -26.27
N ALA A 252 8.48 18.78 -26.29
CA ALA A 252 7.30 19.30 -25.62
C ALA A 252 7.15 18.69 -24.23
N SER A 253 6.86 19.51 -23.23
CA SER A 253 6.53 19.06 -21.88
C SER A 253 5.27 19.77 -21.39
N PHE A 254 4.32 19.01 -20.84
CA PHE A 254 3.07 19.56 -20.32
C PHE A 254 2.38 18.62 -19.31
N LEU A 255 1.49 19.17 -18.52
CA LEU A 255 0.57 18.43 -17.68
C LEU A 255 -0.77 18.32 -18.42
N PHE A 256 -1.34 17.13 -18.48
CA PHE A 256 -2.63 16.88 -19.11
C PHE A 256 -3.62 16.24 -18.11
N LYS A 257 -4.82 16.79 -18.07
CA LYS A 257 -5.97 16.20 -17.35
C LYS A 257 -7.13 16.01 -18.32
N GLY A 258 -7.58 14.77 -18.50
CA GLY A 258 -8.69 14.45 -19.36
C GLY A 258 -8.56 13.14 -20.12
N ASN A 259 -9.30 13.01 -21.21
CA ASN A 259 -9.25 11.82 -22.06
C ASN A 259 -7.96 11.82 -22.89
N ILE A 260 -7.05 10.89 -22.57
CA ILE A 260 -5.74 10.76 -23.23
C ILE A 260 -5.83 10.64 -24.76
N ASN A 261 -6.93 10.09 -25.30
CA ASN A 261 -7.11 9.99 -26.73
C ASN A 261 -7.10 11.34 -27.46
N ARG A 262 -7.40 12.44 -26.77
CA ARG A 262 -7.29 13.79 -27.37
C ARG A 262 -5.83 14.14 -27.66
N VAL A 263 -4.91 13.79 -26.78
CA VAL A 263 -3.47 13.98 -26.99
C VAL A 263 -2.96 13.00 -28.04
N ILE A 264 -3.32 11.72 -27.95
CA ILE A 264 -2.88 10.66 -28.90
C ILE A 264 -3.27 11.02 -30.35
N LYS A 265 -4.47 11.55 -30.57
CA LYS A 265 -4.90 11.98 -31.91
C LYS A 265 -4.01 13.08 -32.48
N LYS A 266 -3.57 14.03 -31.67
CA LYS A 266 -2.63 15.07 -32.09
C LYS A 266 -1.22 14.54 -32.38
N LEU A 267 -0.82 13.51 -31.65
CA LEU A 267 0.47 12.84 -31.87
C LEU A 267 0.51 12.00 -33.14
N ALA A 268 -0.64 11.56 -33.65
CA ALA A 268 -0.72 10.78 -34.88
C ALA A 268 -0.32 11.58 -36.15
N ASP A 269 -0.34 12.91 -36.07
CA ASP A 269 -0.06 13.82 -37.20
C ASP A 269 1.40 14.30 -37.22
N VAL A 270 2.26 13.80 -36.34
CA VAL A 270 3.66 14.25 -36.18
C VAL A 270 4.60 13.08 -35.95
N ASP A 271 5.87 13.23 -36.39
CA ASP A 271 6.89 12.21 -36.18
C ASP A 271 7.54 12.34 -34.80
N ILE A 272 7.42 11.28 -34.00
CA ILE A 272 7.86 11.21 -32.61
C ILE A 272 9.16 10.39 -32.53
N ALA A 273 10.20 10.97 -31.91
CA ALA A 273 11.42 10.24 -31.57
C ALA A 273 11.23 9.45 -30.27
N ASN A 274 10.60 10.07 -29.25
CA ASN A 274 10.38 9.42 -27.96
C ASN A 274 9.17 10.03 -27.22
N ILE A 275 8.52 9.25 -26.35
CA ILE A 275 7.42 9.68 -25.51
C ILE A 275 7.54 9.12 -24.10
N PHE A 276 7.50 10.00 -23.11
CA PHE A 276 7.44 9.67 -21.69
C PHE A 276 6.13 10.17 -21.11
N ILE A 277 5.43 9.32 -20.38
CA ILE A 277 4.20 9.65 -19.67
C ILE A 277 4.40 9.25 -18.22
N GLU A 278 4.41 10.23 -17.33
CA GLU A 278 4.60 10.04 -15.89
C GLU A 278 3.40 10.55 -15.11
N GLU A 279 3.12 9.97 -13.96
CA GLU A 279 2.23 10.57 -12.98
C GLU A 279 3.04 11.60 -12.17
N PRO A 280 2.60 12.86 -12.06
CA PRO A 280 3.30 13.84 -11.24
C PRO A 280 3.32 13.37 -9.79
N SER A 281 4.49 13.47 -9.16
CA SER A 281 4.76 13.13 -7.76
C SER A 281 3.99 14.01 -6.76
#